data_d608d7d43590459e348c89122120ace7
#
_entry.id   d608d7d43590459e348c89122120ace7
#
_cell.length_a   1.000
_cell.length_b   1.000
_cell.length_c   1.000
_cell.angle_alpha   90.00
_cell.angle_beta   90.00
_cell.angle_gamma   90.00
#
_symmetry.space_group_name_H-M   'P 1'
#
loop_
_entity.id
_entity.type
_entity.pdbx_description
1 polymer ?
#
loop_
_entity_poly.entity_id
_entity_poly.type
_entity_poly.pdbx_seq_one_letter_code
_entity_poly.pdbx_strand_id
1 'polypeptide(L)'
;MRTTLLNFLLLTTVYASAQTLPQTFKMEDAPRYSEATGYGYDRTETPAKGSKEPFYFSVRVPDGNYLVTVSLGSSKRAANTTVRAESRRLFIENLPTKKGEITERSFVVNKRSPYISKKEKVKIKDREKRKLDWDDKLTIEINGEAPACESIRIEPTSSSVATIYLCGNSTVVDQENEPWASW
;
A
#
# COMPACT_ATOMS: atom_id res chain seq x y z
N MET A 1 -44.13 15.37 39.15
CA MET A 1 -42.71 15.02 39.05
C MET A 1 -42.47 14.35 37.70
N ARG A 2 -41.81 15.05 36.76
CA ARG A 2 -41.43 14.49 35.47
C ARG A 2 -39.94 14.12 35.52
N THR A 3 -39.66 12.83 35.50
CA THR A 3 -38.29 12.30 35.51
C THR A 3 -37.77 12.29 34.05
N THR A 4 -36.84 13.17 33.74
CA THR A 4 -36.15 13.20 32.43
C THR A 4 -35.04 12.17 32.47
N LEU A 5 -35.15 11.08 31.70
CA LEU A 5 -34.04 10.14 31.46
C LEU A 5 -33.06 10.79 30.49
N LEU A 6 -31.87 11.06 30.97
CA LEU A 6 -30.73 11.52 30.16
C LEU A 6 -30.04 10.28 29.56
N ASN A 7 -30.30 9.99 28.30
CA ASN A 7 -29.56 8.95 27.55
C ASN A 7 -28.15 9.45 27.26
N PHE A 8 -27.16 8.89 27.97
CA PHE A 8 -25.74 9.09 27.69
C PHE A 8 -25.34 8.16 26.51
N LEU A 9 -25.20 8.74 25.32
CA LEU A 9 -24.67 8.03 24.15
C LEU A 9 -23.14 7.94 24.29
N LEU A 10 -22.63 6.76 24.70
CA LEU A 10 -21.18 6.50 24.73
C LEU A 10 -20.69 6.36 23.29
N LEU A 11 -20.07 7.40 22.75
CA LEU A 11 -19.29 7.31 21.51
C LEU A 11 -17.98 6.57 21.84
N THR A 12 -17.93 5.29 21.57
CA THR A 12 -16.66 4.54 21.56
C THR A 12 -15.92 4.86 20.27
N THR A 13 -14.92 5.72 20.33
CA THR A 13 -13.96 5.91 19.23
C THR A 13 -13.09 4.66 19.15
N VAL A 14 -13.33 3.83 18.15
CA VAL A 14 -12.45 2.71 17.81
C VAL A 14 -11.22 3.29 17.14
N TYR A 15 -10.12 3.42 17.87
CA TYR A 15 -8.82 3.71 17.27
C TYR A 15 -8.33 2.44 16.59
N ALA A 16 -8.32 2.42 15.26
CA ALA A 16 -7.66 1.36 14.52
C ALA A 16 -6.16 1.44 14.81
N SER A 17 -5.60 0.40 15.42
CA SER A 17 -4.16 0.28 15.65
C SER A 17 -3.42 -0.06 14.35
N ALA A 18 -2.16 0.39 14.24
CA ALA A 18 -1.27 -0.07 13.18
C ALA A 18 -1.12 -1.60 13.27
N GLN A 19 -0.87 -2.23 12.11
CA GLN A 19 -0.70 -3.68 12.06
C GLN A 19 0.55 -4.12 12.82
N THR A 20 0.46 -5.27 13.50
CA THR A 20 1.62 -5.90 14.12
C THR A 20 2.47 -6.54 13.02
N LEU A 21 3.69 -6.07 12.85
CA LEU A 21 4.63 -6.57 11.87
C LEU A 21 5.77 -7.35 12.53
N PRO A 22 6.39 -8.34 11.85
CA PRO A 22 6.18 -8.73 10.45
C PRO A 22 4.88 -9.50 10.22
N GLN A 23 4.24 -9.31 9.07
CA GLN A 23 3.01 -10.01 8.70
C GLN A 23 2.99 -10.39 7.23
N THR A 24 2.42 -11.57 6.92
CA THR A 24 2.14 -12.04 5.56
C THR A 24 0.64 -12.02 5.31
N PHE A 25 0.25 -11.35 4.24
CA PHE A 25 -1.12 -11.24 3.78
C PHE A 25 -1.31 -12.14 2.55
N LYS A 26 -2.19 -13.13 2.65
CA LYS A 26 -2.58 -13.96 1.52
C LYS A 26 -3.67 -13.24 0.73
N MET A 27 -3.47 -13.09 -0.57
CA MET A 27 -4.40 -12.32 -1.39
C MET A 27 -5.77 -12.98 -1.52
N GLU A 28 -5.83 -14.31 -1.48
CA GLU A 28 -7.11 -15.02 -1.57
C GLU A 28 -8.03 -14.79 -0.38
N ASP A 29 -7.47 -14.48 0.80
CA ASP A 29 -8.19 -14.27 2.07
C ASP A 29 -8.27 -12.79 2.46
N ALA A 30 -7.69 -11.90 1.67
CA ALA A 30 -7.58 -10.49 2.03
C ALA A 30 -8.95 -9.80 1.94
N PRO A 31 -9.36 -9.08 2.98
CA PRO A 31 -10.60 -8.31 2.96
C PRO A 31 -10.46 -7.03 2.12
N ARG A 32 -11.57 -6.32 1.94
CA ARG A 32 -11.50 -4.90 1.58
C ARG A 32 -10.92 -4.09 2.74
N TYR A 33 -10.08 -3.12 2.42
CA TYR A 33 -9.52 -2.23 3.43
C TYR A 33 -10.62 -1.52 4.21
N SER A 34 -10.46 -1.47 5.51
CA SER A 34 -11.26 -0.64 6.41
C SER A 34 -10.40 -0.12 7.54
N GLU A 35 -10.86 0.95 8.18
CA GLU A 35 -10.20 1.49 9.38
C GLU A 35 -10.12 0.45 10.51
N ALA A 36 -11.08 -0.45 10.58
CA ALA A 36 -11.13 -1.49 11.60
C ALA A 36 -10.12 -2.62 11.34
N THR A 37 -9.96 -3.05 10.09
CA THR A 37 -8.99 -4.10 9.72
C THR A 37 -7.58 -3.54 9.64
N GLY A 38 -7.41 -2.30 9.20
CA GLY A 38 -6.12 -1.66 8.97
C GLY A 38 -5.32 -2.26 7.81
N TYR A 39 -5.91 -3.16 7.02
CA TYR A 39 -5.30 -3.71 5.81
C TYR A 39 -6.37 -4.25 4.85
N GLY A 40 -6.02 -4.42 3.58
CA GLY A 40 -6.89 -5.03 2.59
C GLY A 40 -6.78 -4.42 1.20
N TYR A 41 -7.63 -4.91 0.28
CA TYR A 41 -7.80 -4.32 -1.04
C TYR A 41 -8.33 -2.89 -0.92
N ASP A 42 -7.66 -1.95 -1.56
CA ASP A 42 -7.97 -0.53 -1.45
C ASP A 42 -8.08 0.10 -2.84
N ARG A 43 -8.78 1.22 -2.97
CA ARG A 43 -8.96 2.05 -4.17
C ARG A 43 -9.66 1.40 -5.36
N THR A 44 -9.52 0.12 -5.56
CA THR A 44 -10.27 -0.68 -6.54
C THR A 44 -11.23 -1.61 -5.82
N GLU A 45 -12.17 -2.20 -6.56
CA GLU A 45 -12.95 -3.31 -6.01
C GLU A 45 -12.03 -4.50 -5.71
N THR A 46 -12.43 -5.34 -4.77
CA THR A 46 -11.72 -6.60 -4.51
C THR A 46 -11.73 -7.44 -5.78
N PRO A 47 -10.55 -7.82 -6.31
CA PRO A 47 -10.51 -8.58 -7.56
C PRO A 47 -11.23 -9.92 -7.41
N ALA A 48 -12.00 -10.30 -8.41
CA ALA A 48 -12.58 -11.64 -8.48
C ALA A 48 -11.45 -12.69 -8.50
N LYS A 49 -11.69 -13.86 -7.94
CA LYS A 49 -10.71 -14.96 -7.91
C LYS A 49 -10.21 -15.30 -9.31
N GLY A 50 -8.90 -15.15 -9.54
CA GLY A 50 -8.28 -15.38 -10.85
C GLY A 50 -8.40 -14.22 -11.83
N SER A 51 -8.85 -13.06 -11.38
CA SER A 51 -8.85 -11.81 -12.16
C SER A 51 -7.46 -11.49 -12.70
N LYS A 52 -7.45 -10.80 -13.83
CA LYS A 52 -6.24 -10.20 -14.43
C LYS A 52 -6.22 -8.68 -14.25
N GLU A 53 -7.19 -8.16 -13.53
CA GLU A 53 -7.28 -6.72 -13.29
C GLU A 53 -6.24 -6.26 -12.28
N PRO A 54 -5.64 -5.08 -12.48
CA PRO A 54 -4.79 -4.44 -11.50
C PRO A 54 -5.53 -4.19 -10.19
N PHE A 55 -4.79 -4.22 -9.09
CA PHE A 55 -5.34 -3.90 -7.78
C PHE A 55 -4.33 -3.21 -6.86
N TYR A 56 -4.86 -2.58 -5.84
CA TYR A 56 -4.10 -1.97 -4.77
C TYR A 56 -4.34 -2.72 -3.47
N PHE A 57 -3.27 -2.90 -2.71
CA PHE A 57 -3.30 -3.47 -1.37
C PHE A 57 -2.64 -2.51 -0.40
N SER A 58 -3.37 -2.10 0.62
CA SER A 58 -2.92 -1.11 1.61
C SER A 58 -2.83 -1.73 3.00
N VAL A 59 -1.83 -1.31 3.75
CA VAL A 59 -1.63 -1.70 5.15
C VAL A 59 -1.30 -0.46 5.96
N ARG A 60 -2.04 -0.24 7.06
CA ARG A 60 -1.75 0.85 7.99
C ARG A 60 -0.49 0.54 8.78
N VAL A 61 0.53 1.37 8.61
CA VAL A 61 1.80 1.25 9.29
C VAL A 61 2.37 2.63 9.69
N PRO A 62 3.21 2.71 10.72
CA PRO A 62 3.95 3.94 11.04
C PRO A 62 4.83 4.43 9.89
N ASP A 63 5.34 5.65 9.98
CA ASP A 63 6.37 6.14 9.07
C ASP A 63 7.66 5.34 9.25
N GLY A 64 8.30 4.96 8.15
CA GLY A 64 9.52 4.16 8.21
C GLY A 64 9.85 3.46 6.91
N ASN A 65 10.90 2.65 6.96
CA ASN A 65 11.33 1.78 5.86
C ASN A 65 10.84 0.36 6.10
N TYR A 66 10.28 -0.25 5.07
CA TYR A 66 9.72 -1.59 5.10
C TYR A 66 10.33 -2.46 4.02
N LEU A 67 10.77 -3.66 4.38
CA LEU A 67 11.05 -4.72 3.44
C LEU A 67 9.71 -5.35 3.05
N VAL A 68 9.40 -5.28 1.77
CA VAL A 68 8.21 -5.89 1.17
C VAL A 68 8.66 -7.07 0.34
N THR A 69 8.14 -8.26 0.62
CA THR A 69 8.34 -9.46 -0.19
C THR A 69 7.01 -9.84 -0.82
N VAL A 70 6.98 -9.93 -2.14
CA VAL A 70 5.81 -10.33 -2.92
C VAL A 70 6.04 -11.69 -3.55
N SER A 71 5.04 -12.59 -3.43
CA SER A 71 5.01 -13.88 -4.12
C SER A 71 4.16 -13.73 -5.37
N LEU A 72 4.83 -13.56 -6.51
CA LEU A 72 4.21 -13.26 -7.80
C LEU A 72 4.02 -14.51 -8.65
N GLY A 73 2.90 -14.58 -9.34
CA GLY A 73 2.52 -15.70 -10.18
C GLY A 73 1.18 -16.31 -9.81
N SER A 74 0.81 -17.42 -10.47
CA SER A 74 -0.46 -18.10 -10.22
C SER A 74 -0.33 -19.59 -10.49
N SER A 75 -0.85 -20.40 -9.59
CA SER A 75 -0.99 -21.86 -9.78
C SER A 75 -1.92 -22.21 -10.97
N LYS A 76 -2.75 -21.28 -11.41
CA LYS A 76 -3.82 -21.54 -12.39
C LYS A 76 -3.54 -21.02 -13.80
N ARG A 77 -2.69 -19.99 -13.95
CA ARG A 77 -2.41 -19.33 -15.23
C ARG A 77 -1.01 -18.75 -15.28
N ALA A 78 -0.51 -18.46 -16.48
CA ALA A 78 0.65 -17.60 -16.66
C ALA A 78 0.28 -16.15 -16.26
N ALA A 79 1.28 -15.39 -15.83
CA ALA A 79 1.12 -14.01 -15.43
C ALA A 79 2.27 -13.14 -15.97
N ASN A 80 2.01 -11.84 -16.03
CA ASN A 80 3.03 -10.81 -16.25
C ASN A 80 2.71 -9.66 -15.29
N THR A 81 3.55 -9.48 -14.28
CA THR A 81 3.25 -8.62 -13.13
C THR A 81 4.26 -7.51 -12.99
N THR A 82 3.76 -6.30 -12.85
CA THR A 82 4.49 -5.10 -12.47
C THR A 82 4.10 -4.72 -11.05
N VAL A 83 5.06 -4.36 -10.22
CA VAL A 83 4.81 -3.93 -8.85
C VAL A 83 5.31 -2.52 -8.65
N ARG A 84 4.42 -1.67 -8.18
CA ARG A 84 4.72 -0.32 -7.71
C ARG A 84 4.32 -0.19 -6.25
N ALA A 85 4.85 0.82 -5.58
CA ALA A 85 4.42 1.14 -4.22
C ALA A 85 4.28 2.65 -4.06
N GLU A 86 3.41 3.05 -3.15
CA GLU A 86 3.11 4.44 -2.88
C GLU A 86 2.70 5.18 -4.17
N SER A 87 3.10 6.42 -4.36
CA SER A 87 2.77 7.17 -5.57
C SER A 87 3.64 6.72 -6.76
N ARG A 88 3.33 5.54 -7.32
CA ARG A 88 3.87 4.99 -8.56
C ARG A 88 5.38 4.68 -8.58
N ARG A 89 6.03 4.52 -7.44
CA ARG A 89 7.44 4.09 -7.40
C ARG A 89 7.56 2.66 -7.92
N LEU A 90 8.26 2.49 -9.04
CA LEU A 90 8.45 1.20 -9.73
C LEU A 90 9.51 0.36 -9.00
N PHE A 91 9.17 -0.86 -8.64
CA PHE A 91 10.09 -1.82 -8.00
C PHE A 91 10.32 -3.08 -8.82
N ILE A 92 9.28 -3.56 -9.50
CA ILE A 92 9.36 -4.74 -10.36
C ILE A 92 8.62 -4.41 -11.65
N GLU A 93 9.30 -4.58 -12.79
CA GLU A 93 8.74 -4.31 -14.11
C GLU A 93 8.56 -5.61 -14.88
N ASN A 94 7.33 -5.83 -15.38
CA ASN A 94 7.00 -6.86 -16.36
C ASN A 94 7.60 -8.25 -16.05
N LEU A 95 7.45 -8.73 -14.81
CA LEU A 95 7.93 -10.07 -14.41
C LEU A 95 7.01 -11.15 -14.98
N PRO A 96 7.48 -11.93 -15.98
CA PRO A 96 6.72 -13.05 -16.49
C PRO A 96 6.83 -14.26 -15.58
N THR A 97 5.73 -14.98 -15.36
CA THR A 97 5.71 -16.28 -14.69
C THR A 97 4.85 -17.26 -15.48
N LYS A 98 5.27 -18.52 -15.53
CA LYS A 98 4.50 -19.60 -16.17
C LYS A 98 3.35 -20.04 -15.26
N LYS A 99 2.39 -20.78 -15.82
CA LYS A 99 1.37 -21.43 -14.99
C LYS A 99 2.04 -22.36 -13.95
N GLY A 100 1.68 -22.20 -12.69
CA GLY A 100 2.23 -22.99 -11.58
C GLY A 100 3.54 -22.45 -11.01
N GLU A 101 4.13 -21.44 -11.65
CA GLU A 101 5.36 -20.80 -11.18
C GLU A 101 5.01 -19.63 -10.24
N ILE A 102 5.62 -19.67 -9.04
CA ILE A 102 5.57 -18.59 -8.06
C ILE A 102 6.98 -18.10 -7.83
N THR A 103 7.20 -16.83 -8.01
CA THR A 103 8.50 -16.18 -7.87
C THR A 103 8.46 -15.14 -6.77
N GLU A 104 9.33 -15.24 -5.79
CA GLU A 104 9.47 -14.22 -4.75
C GLU A 104 10.41 -13.09 -5.19
N ARG A 105 10.02 -11.88 -4.86
CA ARG A 105 10.83 -10.67 -5.03
C ARG A 105 10.69 -9.79 -3.80
N SER A 106 11.78 -9.17 -3.40
CA SER A 106 11.81 -8.28 -2.25
C SER A 106 12.36 -6.91 -2.64
N PHE A 107 11.82 -5.87 -2.04
CA PHE A 107 12.29 -4.50 -2.19
C PHE A 107 12.07 -3.72 -0.89
N VAL A 108 12.80 -2.63 -0.72
CA VAL A 108 12.60 -1.74 0.42
C VAL A 108 11.84 -0.51 -0.05
N VAL A 109 10.80 -0.16 0.68
CA VAL A 109 9.99 1.03 0.42
C VAL A 109 9.94 1.92 1.65
N ASN A 110 10.11 3.23 1.45
CA ASN A 110 9.90 4.24 2.49
C ASN A 110 8.44 4.71 2.45
N LYS A 111 7.74 4.51 3.54
CA LYS A 111 6.41 5.06 3.80
C LYS A 111 6.57 6.30 4.67
N ARG A 112 5.89 7.38 4.31
CA ARG A 112 5.90 8.65 5.04
C ARG A 112 4.54 9.30 5.07
N SER A 113 4.25 9.94 6.18
CA SER A 113 3.14 10.88 6.34
C SER A 113 3.62 12.32 6.09
N PRO A 114 2.74 13.31 6.07
CA PRO A 114 3.15 14.70 5.91
C PRO A 114 3.87 15.29 7.13
N TYR A 115 3.96 14.57 8.23
CA TYR A 115 4.57 15.09 9.46
C TYR A 115 6.09 15.00 9.43
N ILE A 116 6.77 16.15 9.55
CA ILE A 116 8.22 16.25 9.73
C ILE A 116 8.58 16.04 11.20
N SER A 117 7.73 16.57 12.07
CA SER A 117 7.84 16.43 13.53
C SER A 117 6.45 16.46 14.17
N LYS A 118 6.39 16.37 15.51
CA LYS A 118 5.10 16.52 16.23
C LYS A 118 4.41 17.88 16.00
N LYS A 119 5.16 18.90 15.60
CA LYS A 119 4.65 20.29 15.45
C LYS A 119 4.66 20.78 14.00
N GLU A 120 5.39 20.12 13.11
CA GLU A 120 5.64 20.59 11.76
C GLU A 120 5.19 19.57 10.74
N LYS A 121 4.58 20.04 9.66
CA LYS A 121 4.14 19.21 8.56
C LYS A 121 4.39 19.88 7.21
N VAL A 122 4.57 19.07 6.18
CA VAL A 122 4.59 19.51 4.80
C VAL A 122 3.24 20.11 4.42
N LYS A 123 3.24 21.25 3.72
CA LYS A 123 2.03 21.82 3.16
C LYS A 123 1.66 21.06 1.88
N ILE A 124 0.76 20.12 1.98
CA ILE A 124 0.28 19.34 0.84
C ILE A 124 -0.68 20.21 0.01
N LYS A 125 -0.44 20.29 -1.29
CA LYS A 125 -1.34 20.95 -2.23
C LYS A 125 -2.62 20.13 -2.42
N ASP A 126 -3.74 20.77 -2.76
CA ASP A 126 -5.03 20.08 -2.90
C ASP A 126 -5.00 18.94 -3.91
N ARG A 127 -4.28 19.08 -5.02
CA ARG A 127 -4.07 18.04 -6.03
C ARG A 127 -3.28 16.84 -5.51
N GLU A 128 -2.51 16.98 -4.43
CA GLU A 128 -1.64 15.95 -3.87
C GLU A 128 -2.33 15.18 -2.74
N LYS A 129 -3.41 15.70 -2.17
CA LYS A 129 -4.16 15.07 -1.07
C LYS A 129 -4.77 13.71 -1.42
N ARG A 130 -4.91 13.40 -2.72
CA ARG A 130 -5.46 12.13 -3.21
C ARG A 130 -4.40 11.14 -3.66
N LYS A 131 -3.11 11.50 -3.57
CA LYS A 131 -2.02 10.61 -3.93
C LYS A 131 -1.85 9.52 -2.85
N LEU A 132 -1.18 8.44 -3.22
CA LEU A 132 -0.94 7.28 -2.34
C LEU A 132 0.10 7.55 -1.25
N ASP A 133 0.97 8.49 -1.47
CA ASP A 133 1.89 9.00 -0.46
C ASP A 133 1.21 10.07 0.40
N TRP A 134 1.73 10.36 1.56
CA TRP A 134 1.24 11.34 2.53
C TRP A 134 0.04 10.89 3.38
N ASP A 135 -0.28 9.61 3.39
CA ASP A 135 -1.30 9.05 4.29
C ASP A 135 -0.69 8.15 5.37
N ASP A 136 -1.50 7.39 6.10
CA ASP A 136 -1.09 6.48 7.16
C ASP A 136 -0.93 5.03 6.69
N LYS A 137 -0.96 4.80 5.37
CA LYS A 137 -0.91 3.48 4.76
C LYS A 137 0.35 3.31 3.92
N LEU A 138 0.87 2.09 3.90
CA LEU A 138 1.76 1.59 2.86
C LEU A 138 0.90 0.91 1.80
N THR A 139 0.90 1.46 0.58
CA THR A 139 0.08 0.95 -0.52
C THR A 139 0.96 0.31 -1.59
N ILE A 140 0.64 -0.92 -1.95
CA ILE A 140 1.29 -1.70 -3.01
C ILE A 140 0.31 -1.81 -4.17
N GLU A 141 0.77 -1.46 -5.38
CA GLU A 141 0.05 -1.64 -6.62
C GLU A 141 0.57 -2.88 -7.33
N ILE A 142 -0.32 -3.82 -7.64
CA ILE A 142 -0.07 -5.00 -8.45
C ILE A 142 -0.72 -4.76 -9.81
N ASN A 143 0.08 -4.59 -10.84
CA ASN A 143 -0.31 -4.15 -12.17
C ASN A 143 0.36 -5.02 -13.25
N GLY A 144 0.13 -4.72 -14.53
CA GLY A 144 0.68 -5.42 -15.69
C GLY A 144 -0.41 -5.97 -16.59
N GLU A 145 -0.02 -6.66 -17.67
CA GLU A 145 -0.96 -7.20 -18.65
C GLU A 145 -1.84 -8.32 -18.07
N ALA A 146 -1.31 -9.12 -17.18
CA ALA A 146 -2.03 -10.22 -16.53
C ALA A 146 -1.48 -10.43 -15.11
N PRO A 147 -1.62 -9.44 -14.20
CA PRO A 147 -0.99 -9.45 -12.91
C PRO A 147 -1.48 -10.61 -12.03
N ALA A 148 -0.57 -11.20 -11.26
CA ALA A 148 -0.90 -12.20 -10.25
C ALA A 148 0.04 -12.10 -9.05
N CYS A 149 -0.55 -12.07 -7.87
CA CYS A 149 0.16 -12.08 -6.60
C CYS A 149 -0.57 -13.01 -5.64
N GLU A 150 0.14 -13.93 -5.01
CA GLU A 150 -0.43 -14.85 -4.01
C GLU A 150 -0.33 -14.31 -2.60
N SER A 151 0.77 -13.61 -2.30
CA SER A 151 0.95 -13.03 -0.97
C SER A 151 1.85 -11.80 -0.99
N ILE A 152 1.66 -10.96 0.02
CA ILE A 152 2.50 -9.79 0.32
C ILE A 152 2.94 -9.93 1.78
N ARG A 153 4.25 -9.98 2.02
CA ARG A 153 4.85 -9.93 3.36
C ARG A 153 5.44 -8.55 3.58
N ILE A 154 5.15 -7.96 4.72
CA ILE A 154 5.65 -6.64 5.12
C ILE A 154 6.34 -6.80 6.47
N GLU A 155 7.57 -6.27 6.56
CA GLU A 155 8.35 -6.24 7.80
C GLU A 155 9.14 -4.93 7.91
N PRO A 156 9.30 -4.38 9.11
CA PRO A 156 10.13 -3.21 9.32
C PRO A 156 11.58 -3.54 8.95
N THR A 157 12.29 -2.62 8.29
CA THR A 157 13.73 -2.79 8.07
C THR A 157 14.53 -2.29 9.27
N SER A 158 15.82 -2.63 9.29
CA SER A 158 16.74 -2.05 10.25
C SER A 158 16.95 -0.55 10.03
N SER A 159 17.33 0.17 11.07
CA SER A 159 17.66 1.60 11.01
C SER A 159 18.88 1.92 10.13
N SER A 160 19.62 0.90 9.66
CA SER A 160 20.79 1.07 8.79
C SER A 160 20.43 1.31 7.31
N VAL A 161 19.17 1.14 6.93
CA VAL A 161 18.72 1.41 5.55
C VAL A 161 18.66 2.92 5.35
N ALA A 162 19.52 3.42 4.45
CA ALA A 162 19.55 4.85 4.10
C ALA A 162 18.31 5.23 3.28
N THR A 163 17.73 6.37 3.60
CA THR A 163 16.65 6.99 2.81
C THR A 163 17.20 8.23 2.12
N ILE A 164 17.08 8.29 0.81
CA ILE A 164 17.49 9.44 -0.01
C ILE A 164 16.24 10.18 -0.46
N TYR A 165 16.16 11.46 -0.11
CA TYR A 165 15.08 12.35 -0.56
C TYR A 165 15.53 13.15 -1.76
N LEU A 166 14.86 12.98 -2.90
CA LEU A 166 15.09 13.78 -4.08
C LEU A 166 14.13 14.98 -4.07
N CYS A 167 14.72 16.18 -4.04
CA CYS A 167 13.97 17.42 -4.04
C CYS A 167 14.09 18.14 -5.37
N GLY A 168 12.97 18.51 -5.97
CA GLY A 168 12.95 19.20 -7.26
C GLY A 168 11.54 19.59 -7.67
N ASN A 169 11.39 19.87 -8.97
CA ASN A 169 10.10 20.16 -9.58
C ASN A 169 9.44 18.89 -10.14
N SER A 170 8.53 19.03 -11.11
CA SER A 170 7.82 17.91 -11.74
C SER A 170 8.71 16.87 -12.42
N THR A 171 10.00 17.14 -12.65
CA THR A 171 10.94 16.19 -13.27
C THR A 171 11.45 15.11 -12.30
N VAL A 172 11.28 15.29 -11.00
CA VAL A 172 11.68 14.32 -9.96
C VAL A 172 10.47 13.65 -9.27
N VAL A 173 9.28 13.88 -9.80
CA VAL A 173 8.03 13.36 -9.22
C VAL A 173 7.29 12.54 -10.27
N ASP A 174 6.96 11.29 -9.93
CA ASP A 174 6.11 10.46 -10.76
C ASP A 174 4.77 11.14 -11.01
N GLN A 175 4.38 11.22 -12.28
CA GLN A 175 3.12 11.80 -12.68
C GLN A 175 1.99 10.75 -12.59
N GLU A 176 0.75 11.23 -12.62
CA GLU A 176 -0.43 10.37 -12.47
C GLU A 176 -0.67 9.46 -13.68
N ASN A 177 -0.29 9.91 -14.85
CA ASN A 177 -0.55 9.23 -16.11
C ASN A 177 0.75 8.79 -16.78
N GLU A 178 0.74 7.60 -17.41
CA GLU A 178 1.80 7.16 -18.32
C GLU A 178 1.89 8.10 -19.54
N PRO A 179 3.07 8.32 -20.11
CA PRO A 179 4.38 7.76 -19.73
C PRO A 179 5.18 8.66 -18.76
N TRP A 180 4.55 9.59 -18.10
CA TRP A 180 5.18 10.63 -17.30
C TRP A 180 5.68 10.07 -15.98
N ALA A 181 6.81 9.40 -16.01
CA ALA A 181 7.52 8.95 -14.83
C ALA A 181 8.72 9.85 -14.54
N SER A 182 9.12 9.93 -13.27
CA SER A 182 10.38 10.52 -12.89
C SER A 182 11.55 9.57 -13.25
N TRP A 183 12.77 10.07 -13.08
CA TRP A 183 13.98 9.26 -13.27
C TRP A 183 14.45 8.63 -11.98
#